data_355fc295be3360450c704c3e97c3fa21
#
_entry.id   355fc295be3360450c704c3e97c3fa21
#
_cell.length_a   1.000
_cell.length_b   1.000
_cell.length_c   1.000
_cell.angle_alpha   90.00
_cell.angle_beta   90.00
_cell.angle_gamma   90.00
#
_symmetry.space_group_name_H-M   'P 1'
#
loop_
_entity.id
_entity.type
_entity.pdbx_description
1 polymer ?
#
loop_
_entity_poly.entity_id
_entity_poly.type
_entity_poly.pdbx_seq_one_letter_code
_entity_poly.pdbx_strand_id
1 'polypeptide(L)'
;MPTVDSCVHVFDGTRVEASTLEEPLVRLAASYSKIDRILINEPFSRPDQRIFGNEPPHSWCYYYQKASYYRQKGDWDSIISLYHTVEKQKLIPRDSVEWLPFYAAFVMQDDEQKADEIAAQLRSNPSLVASLCNEWNKAKASLVGEENARLSSHLCNSAGK
;
A
#
# COMPACT_ATOMS: atom_id res chain seq x y z
N MET A 1 -7.57 -10.53 -6.94
CA MET A 1 -7.80 -11.18 -5.64
C MET A 1 -6.48 -11.40 -4.96
N PRO A 2 -6.35 -11.06 -3.66
CA PRO A 2 -5.13 -11.38 -2.92
C PRO A 2 -4.88 -12.90 -2.95
N THR A 3 -3.63 -13.28 -3.05
CA THR A 3 -3.24 -14.69 -2.99
C THR A 3 -3.33 -15.20 -1.55
N VAL A 4 -3.45 -16.52 -1.34
CA VAL A 4 -3.53 -17.13 0.01
C VAL A 4 -2.34 -16.72 0.91
N ASP A 5 -1.23 -16.32 0.30
CA ASP A 5 0.02 -15.92 0.97
C ASP A 5 0.24 -14.39 1.03
N SER A 6 -0.76 -13.58 0.64
CA SER A 6 -0.63 -12.12 0.68
C SER A 6 -0.67 -11.58 2.10
N CYS A 7 -0.13 -10.37 2.28
CA CYS A 7 -0.13 -9.70 3.58
C CYS A 7 -1.54 -9.26 4.00
N VAL A 8 -1.77 -9.09 5.30
CA VAL A 8 -3.01 -8.49 5.81
C VAL A 8 -3.08 -7.04 5.35
N HIS A 9 -4.21 -6.66 4.75
CA HIS A 9 -4.46 -5.30 4.30
C HIS A 9 -4.99 -4.44 5.44
N VAL A 10 -4.56 -3.18 5.46
CA VAL A 10 -4.99 -2.18 6.45
C VAL A 10 -5.89 -1.18 5.73
N PHE A 11 -7.12 -0.99 6.22
CA PHE A 11 -8.10 -0.08 5.64
C PHE A 11 -8.59 0.95 6.66
N ASP A 12 -8.83 2.18 6.19
CA ASP A 12 -9.57 3.21 6.90
C ASP A 12 -10.98 3.33 6.32
N GLY A 13 -12.00 3.34 7.16
CA GLY A 13 -13.37 3.54 6.73
C GLY A 13 -13.65 4.88 6.07
N THR A 14 -12.79 5.88 6.27
CA THR A 14 -12.86 7.18 5.58
C THR A 14 -12.25 7.15 4.18
N ARG A 15 -11.49 6.10 3.84
CA ARG A 15 -10.83 5.90 2.55
C ARG A 15 -11.29 4.61 1.90
N VAL A 16 -12.60 4.53 1.66
CA VAL A 16 -13.27 3.34 1.12
C VAL A 16 -12.67 2.89 -0.23
N GLU A 17 -12.16 3.82 -1.02
CA GLU A 17 -11.48 3.55 -2.29
C GLU A 17 -10.23 2.66 -2.15
N ALA A 18 -9.58 2.64 -0.98
CA ALA A 18 -8.45 1.74 -0.74
C ALA A 18 -8.85 0.27 -0.76
N SER A 19 -10.12 -0.04 -0.54
CA SER A 19 -10.68 -1.39 -0.53
C SER A 19 -11.38 -1.81 -1.84
N THR A 20 -11.35 -0.98 -2.90
CA THR A 20 -12.15 -1.21 -4.12
C THR A 20 -11.77 -2.46 -4.89
N LEU A 21 -10.52 -2.94 -4.73
CA LEU A 21 -10.06 -4.19 -5.35
C LEU A 21 -10.42 -5.44 -4.54
N GLU A 22 -11.01 -5.26 -3.35
CA GLU A 22 -11.34 -6.35 -2.45
C GLU A 22 -12.72 -6.95 -2.73
N GLU A 23 -12.96 -8.13 -2.18
CA GLU A 23 -14.25 -8.79 -2.21
C GLU A 23 -15.33 -7.93 -1.54
N PRO A 24 -16.62 -8.03 -1.94
CA PRO A 24 -17.70 -7.19 -1.43
C PRO A 24 -17.83 -7.18 0.09
N LEU A 25 -17.61 -8.31 0.77
CA LEU A 25 -17.68 -8.39 2.23
C LEU A 25 -16.51 -7.68 2.90
N VAL A 26 -15.30 -7.75 2.32
CA VAL A 26 -14.13 -7.02 2.80
C VAL A 26 -14.35 -5.52 2.66
N ARG A 27 -14.88 -5.07 1.52
CA ARG A 27 -15.24 -3.66 1.30
C ARG A 27 -16.28 -3.15 2.31
N LEU A 28 -17.29 -3.97 2.60
CA LEU A 28 -18.27 -3.63 3.61
C LEU A 28 -17.60 -3.51 4.99
N ALA A 29 -16.77 -4.46 5.40
CA ALA A 29 -16.04 -4.43 6.66
C ALA A 29 -15.08 -3.22 6.73
N ALA A 30 -14.37 -2.91 5.64
CA ALA A 30 -13.45 -1.78 5.54
C ALA A 30 -14.15 -0.44 5.85
N SER A 31 -15.42 -0.27 5.48
CA SER A 31 -16.18 0.95 5.75
C SER A 31 -16.37 1.25 7.26
N TYR A 32 -16.22 0.26 8.11
CA TYR A 32 -16.29 0.39 9.58
C TYR A 32 -14.92 0.44 10.25
N SER A 33 -13.84 0.29 9.48
CA SER A 33 -12.47 0.30 10.00
C SER A 33 -12.04 1.70 10.44
N LYS A 34 -11.20 1.77 11.49
CA LYS A 34 -10.66 3.01 12.05
C LYS A 34 -9.17 2.84 12.34
N ILE A 35 -8.33 3.37 11.46
CA ILE A 35 -6.87 3.26 11.61
C ILE A 35 -6.34 4.09 12.79
N ASP A 36 -7.07 5.07 13.29
CA ASP A 36 -6.70 5.86 14.47
C ASP A 36 -6.56 5.01 15.74
N ARG A 37 -7.10 3.78 15.72
CA ARG A 37 -6.93 2.81 16.82
C ARG A 37 -5.63 2.02 16.73
N ILE A 38 -4.85 2.17 15.65
CA ILE A 38 -3.55 1.52 15.51
C ILE A 38 -2.50 2.39 16.20
N LEU A 39 -1.93 1.88 17.28
CA LEU A 39 -0.94 2.58 18.12
C LEU A 39 0.46 2.45 17.51
N ILE A 40 0.73 3.14 16.39
CA ILE A 40 1.98 2.98 15.65
C ILE A 40 3.17 3.74 16.27
N ASN A 41 2.88 4.80 17.06
CA ASN A 41 3.88 5.69 17.66
C ASN A 41 3.96 5.55 19.19
N GLU A 42 3.21 4.61 19.78
CA GLU A 42 3.26 4.40 21.23
C GLU A 42 4.59 3.76 21.66
N PRO A 43 5.06 4.03 22.88
CA PRO A 43 6.24 3.38 23.43
C PRO A 43 6.09 1.86 23.36
N PHE A 44 7.03 1.23 22.72
CA PHE A 44 6.98 -0.20 22.43
C PHE A 44 7.05 -1.00 23.74
N SER A 45 5.92 -1.55 24.19
CA SER A 45 5.89 -2.54 25.26
C SER A 45 6.25 -3.90 24.65
N ARG A 46 7.50 -4.33 24.82
CA ARG A 46 7.92 -5.66 24.35
C ARG A 46 7.28 -6.74 25.23
N PRO A 47 6.63 -7.74 24.64
CA PRO A 47 6.20 -8.92 25.38
C PRO A 47 7.39 -9.58 26.08
N ASP A 48 7.13 -10.23 27.24
CA ASP A 48 8.18 -10.92 27.98
C ASP A 48 8.79 -12.04 27.11
N GLN A 49 10.07 -11.91 26.80
CA GLN A 49 10.79 -12.86 25.94
C GLN A 49 10.84 -14.29 26.50
N ARG A 50 10.70 -14.46 27.85
CA ARG A 50 10.64 -15.78 28.47
C ARG A 50 9.34 -16.53 28.14
N ILE A 51 8.27 -15.79 27.80
CA ILE A 51 6.96 -16.35 27.44
C ILE A 51 6.80 -16.45 25.94
N PHE A 52 7.20 -15.40 25.21
CA PHE A 52 6.93 -15.26 23.77
C PHE A 52 8.14 -15.52 22.88
N GLY A 53 9.33 -15.71 23.45
CA GLY A 53 10.59 -15.84 22.71
C GLY A 53 11.11 -14.50 22.20
N ASN A 54 12.11 -14.57 21.32
CA ASN A 54 12.64 -13.39 20.66
C ASN A 54 11.69 -12.91 19.56
N GLU A 55 11.59 -11.59 19.38
CA GLU A 55 10.87 -11.00 18.25
C GLU A 55 11.44 -11.53 16.91
N PRO A 56 10.62 -12.10 16.04
CA PRO A 56 11.09 -12.57 14.76
C PRO A 56 11.56 -11.38 13.88
N PRO A 57 12.49 -11.61 12.92
CA PRO A 57 12.86 -10.58 11.96
C PRO A 57 11.65 -10.05 11.22
N HIS A 58 11.59 -8.73 11.03
CA HIS A 58 10.53 -8.10 10.27
C HIS A 58 10.58 -8.56 8.81
N SER A 59 9.49 -9.15 8.33
CA SER A 59 9.31 -9.55 6.94
C SER A 59 8.73 -8.42 6.09
N TRP A 60 8.57 -8.66 4.78
CA TRP A 60 7.87 -7.77 3.87
C TRP A 60 6.53 -7.26 4.44
N CYS A 61 5.69 -8.16 4.94
CA CYS A 61 4.37 -7.81 5.44
C CYS A 61 4.38 -6.76 6.55
N TYR A 62 5.38 -6.77 7.43
CA TYR A 62 5.53 -5.74 8.45
C TYR A 62 5.67 -4.34 7.82
N TYR A 63 6.54 -4.20 6.82
CA TYR A 63 6.77 -2.91 6.15
C TYR A 63 5.58 -2.50 5.28
N TYR A 64 4.98 -3.45 4.56
CA TYR A 64 3.79 -3.22 3.77
C TYR A 64 2.61 -2.70 4.59
N GLN A 65 2.32 -3.34 5.74
CA GLN A 65 1.23 -2.91 6.62
C GLN A 65 1.44 -1.49 7.14
N LYS A 66 2.67 -1.15 7.53
CA LYS A 66 3.03 0.22 7.93
C LYS A 66 2.89 1.20 6.77
N ALA A 67 3.40 0.86 5.59
CA ALA A 67 3.28 1.71 4.40
C ALA A 67 1.80 1.92 4.01
N SER A 68 0.97 0.88 4.11
CA SER A 68 -0.47 0.97 3.88
C SER A 68 -1.17 1.90 4.88
N TYR A 69 -0.78 1.84 6.15
CA TYR A 69 -1.24 2.77 7.18
C TYR A 69 -0.84 4.22 6.86
N TYR A 70 0.46 4.47 6.60
CA TYR A 70 0.96 5.80 6.30
C TYR A 70 0.36 6.39 5.02
N ARG A 71 0.11 5.57 3.99
CA ARG A 71 -0.59 6.00 2.78
C ARG A 71 -1.96 6.58 3.10
N GLN A 72 -2.70 5.95 3.98
CA GLN A 72 -4.03 6.42 4.38
C GLN A 72 -3.97 7.69 5.24
N LYS A 73 -2.83 8.00 5.83
CA LYS A 73 -2.55 9.29 6.50
C LYS A 73 -1.95 10.35 5.57
N GLY A 74 -1.56 10.00 4.34
CA GLY A 74 -0.83 10.88 3.43
C GLY A 74 0.62 11.15 3.86
N ASP A 75 1.19 10.30 4.71
CA ASP A 75 2.56 10.43 5.20
C ASP A 75 3.54 9.71 4.26
N TRP A 76 3.82 10.38 3.14
CA TRP A 76 4.66 9.85 2.07
C TRP A 76 6.12 9.67 2.47
N ASP A 77 6.66 10.56 3.29
CA ASP A 77 8.05 10.53 3.75
C ASP A 77 8.32 9.28 4.61
N SER A 78 7.39 8.93 5.49
CA SER A 78 7.47 7.70 6.27
C SER A 78 7.46 6.46 5.37
N ILE A 79 6.67 6.44 4.28
CA ILE A 79 6.65 5.32 3.32
C ILE A 79 7.99 5.19 2.60
N ILE A 80 8.57 6.30 2.15
CA ILE A 80 9.88 6.30 1.48
C ILE A 80 10.97 5.77 2.41
N SER A 81 10.95 6.17 3.69
CA SER A 81 11.88 5.65 4.70
C SER A 81 11.75 4.13 4.89
N LEU A 82 10.51 3.61 4.87
CA LEU A 82 10.26 2.16 4.90
C LEU A 82 10.78 1.48 3.64
N TYR A 83 10.59 2.10 2.46
CA TYR A 83 11.07 1.56 1.19
C TYR A 83 12.57 1.36 1.18
N HIS A 84 13.36 2.35 1.63
CA HIS A 84 14.82 2.21 1.71
C HIS A 84 15.24 1.05 2.63
N THR A 85 14.48 0.79 3.68
CA THR A 85 14.75 -0.36 4.56
C THR A 85 14.46 -1.68 3.86
N VAL A 86 13.32 -1.76 3.16
CA VAL A 86 12.91 -2.92 2.36
C VAL A 86 13.92 -3.23 1.25
N GLU A 87 14.35 -2.19 0.52
CA GLU A 87 15.35 -2.28 -0.55
C GLU A 87 16.69 -2.80 -0.02
N LYS A 88 17.19 -2.22 1.09
CA LYS A 88 18.43 -2.64 1.75
C LYS A 88 18.40 -4.10 2.21
N GLN A 89 17.25 -4.54 2.71
CA GLN A 89 17.04 -5.92 3.16
C GLN A 89 16.67 -6.88 2.03
N LYS A 90 16.51 -6.37 0.80
CA LYS A 90 16.10 -7.14 -0.40
C LYS A 90 14.78 -7.91 -0.19
N LEU A 91 13.86 -7.32 0.55
CA LEU A 91 12.54 -7.88 0.75
C LEU A 91 11.69 -7.63 -0.48
N ILE A 92 10.90 -8.63 -0.88
CA ILE A 92 9.98 -8.56 -2.02
C ILE A 92 8.60 -9.07 -1.62
N PRO A 93 7.52 -8.54 -2.22
CA PRO A 93 6.17 -9.04 -2.00
C PRO A 93 5.95 -10.40 -2.67
N ARG A 94 4.93 -11.09 -2.20
CA ARG A 94 4.36 -12.25 -2.90
C ARG A 94 3.22 -11.87 -3.84
N ASP A 95 2.57 -10.74 -3.58
CA ASP A 95 1.53 -10.17 -4.42
C ASP A 95 1.95 -8.80 -4.93
N SER A 96 1.85 -8.60 -6.25
CA SER A 96 2.25 -7.32 -6.88
C SER A 96 1.45 -6.12 -6.39
N VAL A 97 0.22 -6.29 -5.91
CA VAL A 97 -0.58 -5.19 -5.34
C VAL A 97 0.08 -4.58 -4.10
N GLU A 98 0.92 -5.33 -3.41
CA GLU A 98 1.61 -4.87 -2.21
C GLU A 98 2.69 -3.81 -2.49
N TRP A 99 3.06 -3.61 -3.75
CA TRP A 99 3.89 -2.47 -4.16
C TRP A 99 3.14 -1.13 -4.15
N LEU A 100 1.82 -1.15 -4.14
CA LEU A 100 1.00 0.04 -4.35
C LEU A 100 1.25 1.19 -3.37
N PRO A 101 1.43 0.99 -2.04
CA PRO A 101 1.74 2.09 -1.14
C PRO A 101 3.06 2.78 -1.45
N PHE A 102 4.09 2.00 -1.83
CA PHE A 102 5.41 2.52 -2.18
C PHE A 102 5.37 3.26 -3.52
N TYR A 103 4.71 2.69 -4.53
CA TYR A 103 4.45 3.34 -5.80
C TYR A 103 3.77 4.70 -5.60
N ALA A 104 2.71 4.73 -4.80
CA ALA A 104 1.98 5.96 -4.53
C ALA A 104 2.87 7.03 -3.89
N ALA A 105 3.73 6.65 -2.93
CA ALA A 105 4.61 7.59 -2.27
C ALA A 105 5.58 8.27 -3.25
N PHE A 106 6.22 7.54 -4.15
CA PHE A 106 7.15 8.10 -5.11
C PHE A 106 6.44 8.99 -6.15
N VAL A 107 5.24 8.60 -6.63
CA VAL A 107 4.43 9.45 -7.51
C VAL A 107 4.03 10.74 -6.80
N MET A 108 3.66 10.69 -5.52
CA MET A 108 3.24 11.88 -4.76
C MET A 108 4.41 12.79 -4.40
N GLN A 109 5.63 12.28 -4.36
CA GLN A 109 6.86 13.05 -4.11
C GLN A 109 7.63 13.41 -5.39
N ASP A 110 7.03 13.20 -6.57
CA ASP A 110 7.60 13.54 -7.88
C ASP A 110 8.95 12.83 -8.18
N ASP A 111 9.22 11.69 -7.55
CA ASP A 111 10.35 10.83 -7.89
C ASP A 111 9.95 9.85 -9.01
N GLU A 112 9.94 10.37 -10.24
CA GLU A 112 9.52 9.60 -11.41
C GLU A 112 10.39 8.37 -11.67
N GLN A 113 11.70 8.44 -11.38
CA GLN A 113 12.59 7.32 -11.60
C GLN A 113 12.20 6.12 -10.71
N LYS A 114 12.03 6.35 -9.41
CA LYS A 114 11.62 5.29 -8.48
C LYS A 114 10.17 4.85 -8.71
N ALA A 115 9.29 5.76 -9.06
CA ALA A 115 7.92 5.44 -9.44
C ALA A 115 7.89 4.49 -10.64
N ASP A 116 8.70 4.72 -11.68
CA ASP A 116 8.79 3.85 -12.85
C ASP A 116 9.37 2.47 -12.51
N GLU A 117 10.42 2.40 -11.68
CA GLU A 117 11.00 1.14 -11.21
C GLU A 117 9.93 0.26 -10.51
N ILE A 118 9.11 0.86 -9.65
CA ILE A 118 8.04 0.13 -8.95
C ILE A 118 6.84 -0.14 -9.88
N ALA A 119 6.50 0.80 -10.77
CA ALA A 119 5.46 0.59 -11.76
C ALA A 119 5.73 -0.63 -12.65
N ALA A 120 6.99 -0.92 -12.96
CA ALA A 120 7.38 -2.13 -13.69
C ALA A 120 6.98 -3.41 -12.92
N GLN A 121 7.07 -3.40 -11.59
CA GLN A 121 6.62 -4.53 -10.75
C GLN A 121 5.08 -4.67 -10.80
N LEU A 122 4.33 -3.57 -10.75
CA LEU A 122 2.87 -3.59 -10.90
C LEU A 122 2.46 -4.08 -12.29
N ARG A 123 3.16 -3.63 -13.35
CA ARG A 123 2.90 -4.03 -14.74
C ARG A 123 3.18 -5.51 -15.02
N SER A 124 3.91 -6.20 -14.16
CA SER A 124 4.05 -7.67 -14.26
C SER A 124 2.71 -8.41 -14.11
N ASN A 125 1.69 -7.72 -13.55
CA ASN A 125 0.31 -8.22 -13.46
C ASN A 125 -0.66 -7.30 -14.23
N PRO A 126 -0.87 -7.53 -15.55
CA PRO A 126 -1.73 -6.68 -16.38
C PRO A 126 -3.18 -6.58 -15.90
N SER A 127 -3.71 -7.66 -15.31
CA SER A 127 -5.08 -7.68 -14.76
C SER A 127 -5.21 -6.74 -13.57
N LEU A 128 -4.20 -6.69 -12.70
CA LEU A 128 -4.13 -5.75 -11.58
C LEU A 128 -4.10 -4.31 -12.09
N VAL A 129 -3.23 -4.01 -13.06
CA VAL A 129 -3.13 -2.65 -13.64
C VAL A 129 -4.45 -2.22 -14.25
N ALA A 130 -5.10 -3.08 -15.04
CA ALA A 130 -6.41 -2.78 -15.62
C ALA A 130 -7.47 -2.46 -14.55
N SER A 131 -7.49 -3.23 -13.46
CA SER A 131 -8.40 -3.01 -12.33
C SER A 131 -8.11 -1.69 -11.61
N LEU A 132 -6.85 -1.40 -11.31
CA LEU A 132 -6.42 -0.14 -10.69
C LEU A 132 -6.82 1.06 -11.56
N CYS A 133 -6.52 1.03 -12.85
CA CYS A 133 -6.85 2.12 -13.77
C CYS A 133 -8.36 2.34 -13.89
N ASN A 134 -9.15 1.28 -13.93
CA ASN A 134 -10.61 1.37 -13.95
C ASN A 134 -11.14 2.04 -12.67
N GLU A 135 -10.65 1.62 -11.49
CA GLU A 135 -11.12 2.18 -10.21
C GLU A 135 -10.67 3.64 -10.02
N TRP A 136 -9.42 3.98 -10.33
CA TRP A 136 -8.95 5.38 -10.23
C TRP A 136 -9.71 6.32 -11.18
N ASN A 137 -10.07 5.85 -12.38
CA ASN A 137 -10.88 6.64 -13.31
C ASN A 137 -12.31 6.87 -12.80
N LYS A 138 -12.90 5.93 -12.05
CA LYS A 138 -14.20 6.11 -11.42
C LYS A 138 -14.16 7.07 -10.22
N ALA A 139 -13.08 7.04 -9.46
CA ALA A 139 -12.94 7.76 -8.20
C ALA A 139 -12.49 9.24 -8.35
N LYS A 140 -12.54 9.81 -9.56
CA LYS A 140 -12.09 11.21 -9.82
C LYS A 140 -12.80 12.29 -9.00
N ALA A 141 -13.91 11.99 -8.37
CA ALA A 141 -14.72 12.93 -7.58
C ALA A 141 -14.56 12.78 -6.05
N SER A 142 -13.63 11.93 -5.57
CA SER A 142 -13.45 11.66 -4.14
C SER A 142 -12.39 12.57 -3.48
N LEU A 143 -12.31 12.55 -2.14
CA LEU A 143 -11.31 13.26 -1.34
C LEU A 143 -9.85 12.89 -1.70
N VAL A 144 -9.63 11.77 -2.36
CA VAL A 144 -8.34 11.29 -2.90
C VAL A 144 -8.25 11.47 -4.43
N GLY A 145 -9.08 12.33 -5.01
CA GLY A 145 -9.13 12.55 -6.45
C GLY A 145 -7.80 12.98 -7.05
N GLU A 146 -7.02 13.79 -6.33
CA GLU A 146 -5.69 14.21 -6.76
C GLU A 146 -4.69 13.04 -6.76
N GLU A 147 -4.61 12.28 -5.68
CA GLU A 147 -3.76 11.08 -5.61
C GLU A 147 -4.10 10.13 -6.76
N ASN A 148 -5.37 9.77 -6.89
CA ASN A 148 -5.82 8.83 -7.93
C ASN A 148 -5.55 9.37 -9.35
N ALA A 149 -5.71 10.67 -9.58
CA ALA A 149 -5.41 11.28 -10.88
C ALA A 149 -3.91 11.18 -11.22
N ARG A 150 -3.04 11.46 -10.25
CA ARG A 150 -1.58 11.35 -10.42
C ARG A 150 -1.16 9.89 -10.66
N LEU A 151 -1.62 8.96 -9.84
CA LEU A 151 -1.34 7.53 -9.98
C LEU A 151 -1.82 7.00 -11.35
N SER A 152 -3.04 7.39 -11.76
CA SER A 152 -3.62 6.99 -13.05
C SER A 152 -2.83 7.57 -14.21
N SER A 153 -2.45 8.85 -14.16
CA SER A 153 -1.69 9.48 -15.26
C SER A 153 -0.32 8.81 -15.45
N HIS A 154 0.33 8.42 -14.36
CA HIS A 154 1.65 7.80 -14.42
C HIS A 154 1.59 6.32 -14.83
N LEU A 155 0.68 5.51 -14.25
CA LEU A 155 0.63 4.07 -14.52
C LEU A 155 -0.14 3.71 -15.79
N CYS A 156 -1.27 4.41 -16.03
CA CYS A 156 -2.23 3.98 -17.04
C CYS A 156 -1.95 4.59 -18.43
N ASN A 157 -1.33 5.79 -18.50
CA ASN A 157 -1.05 6.44 -19.77
C ASN A 157 0.28 5.99 -20.41
N SER A 158 1.17 5.37 -19.65
CA SER A 158 2.46 4.86 -20.14
C SER A 158 2.38 3.48 -20.82
N ALA A 159 1.18 2.89 -20.94
CA ALA A 159 0.96 1.62 -21.63
C ALA A 159 0.98 1.73 -23.19
N GLY A 160 1.33 2.90 -23.75
CA GLY A 160 1.30 3.19 -25.18
C GLY A 160 2.65 3.64 -25.79
N LYS A 161 3.79 3.38 -25.12
CA LYS A 161 5.11 3.64 -25.70
C LYS A 161 5.94 2.38 -25.81
#